data_14cc5ef2d9ff75536c7b0e4951bbe4fe
#
_entry.id   14cc5ef2d9ff75536c7b0e4951bbe4fe
#
_cell.length_a   1.000
_cell.length_b   1.000
_cell.length_c   1.000
_cell.angle_alpha   90.00
_cell.angle_beta   90.00
_cell.angle_gamma   90.00
#
_symmetry.space_group_name_H-M   'P 1'
#
loop_
_entity.id
_entity.type
_entity.pdbx_description
1 polymer ?
#
loop_
_entity_poly.entity_id
_entity_poly.type
_entity_poly.pdbx_seq_one_letter_code
_entity_poly.pdbx_strand_id
1 'polypeptide(L)'
;MEYQSNVVANHLAKNLNAKFFGTFLPDYLDELTFDRLKDLAEVKTLIEYLNKINILVFGIGRSDAMAKRRSLTKDEISILNEKNAVSEAFGNYFDIDGNIVYSSNTIGLDMEQYLKIKEVIAIAGYGEKYKAIVSICNIRKDMTLVTDKETAKKILNIL
;
A
#
# COMPACT_ATOMS: atom_id res chain seq x y z
N MET A 1 2.71 -5.34 -17.54
CA MET A 1 2.48 -6.46 -16.60
C MET A 1 3.69 -6.82 -15.73
N GLU A 2 4.91 -6.42 -16.10
CA GLU A 2 6.15 -6.78 -15.36
C GLU A 2 6.26 -6.25 -13.91
N TYR A 3 5.47 -5.25 -13.54
CA TYR A 3 5.60 -4.56 -12.24
C TYR A 3 4.40 -4.77 -11.30
N GLN A 4 3.61 -5.82 -11.53
CA GLN A 4 2.55 -6.17 -10.58
C GLN A 4 3.15 -6.86 -9.35
N SER A 5 2.58 -6.61 -8.17
CA SER A 5 3.07 -7.14 -6.89
C SER A 5 3.23 -8.67 -6.89
N ASN A 6 2.30 -9.41 -7.48
CA ASN A 6 2.40 -10.87 -7.59
C ASN A 6 3.60 -11.33 -8.44
N VAL A 7 3.92 -10.60 -9.52
CA VAL A 7 5.09 -10.92 -10.38
C VAL A 7 6.38 -10.69 -9.61
N VAL A 8 6.50 -9.53 -8.94
CA VAL A 8 7.67 -9.19 -8.13
C VAL A 8 7.84 -10.18 -6.98
N ALA A 9 6.76 -10.51 -6.26
CA ALA A 9 6.79 -11.47 -5.16
C ALA A 9 7.19 -12.87 -5.61
N ASN A 10 6.69 -13.32 -6.78
CA ASN A 10 7.08 -14.62 -7.34
C ASN A 10 8.57 -14.67 -7.72
N HIS A 11 9.09 -13.59 -8.32
CA HIS A 11 10.53 -13.49 -8.63
C HIS A 11 11.38 -13.51 -7.36
N LEU A 12 10.96 -12.77 -6.32
CA LEU A 12 11.65 -12.76 -5.04
C LEU A 12 11.64 -14.16 -4.39
N ALA A 13 10.48 -14.82 -4.37
CA ALA A 13 10.36 -16.17 -3.82
C ALA A 13 11.28 -17.17 -4.53
N LYS A 14 11.36 -17.12 -5.88
CA LYS A 14 12.29 -17.97 -6.65
C LYS A 14 13.75 -17.72 -6.28
N ASN A 15 14.16 -16.47 -6.16
CA ASN A 15 15.55 -16.14 -5.81
C ASN A 15 15.92 -16.54 -4.37
N LEU A 16 14.94 -16.56 -3.47
CA LEU A 16 15.12 -16.96 -2.09
C LEU A 16 14.87 -18.47 -1.84
N ASN A 17 14.57 -19.24 -2.89
CA ASN A 17 14.15 -20.65 -2.79
C ASN A 17 12.97 -20.84 -1.80
N ALA A 18 12.03 -19.89 -1.81
CA ALA A 18 10.86 -19.85 -0.95
C ALA A 18 9.58 -20.22 -1.71
N LYS A 19 8.53 -20.59 -0.97
CA LYS A 19 7.21 -20.80 -1.55
C LYS A 19 6.55 -19.44 -1.84
N PHE A 20 5.96 -19.32 -3.02
CA PHE A 20 5.12 -18.18 -3.39
C PHE A 20 3.65 -18.50 -3.06
N PHE A 21 2.99 -17.54 -2.43
CA PHE A 21 1.54 -17.53 -2.26
C PHE A 21 1.03 -16.20 -2.80
N GLY A 22 0.25 -16.23 -3.87
CA GLY A 22 -0.31 -15.05 -4.53
C GLY A 22 -1.83 -15.03 -4.46
N THR A 23 -2.39 -13.84 -4.57
CA THR A 23 -3.84 -13.64 -4.72
C THR A 23 -4.13 -12.88 -6.00
N PHE A 24 -5.26 -13.19 -6.64
CA PHE A 24 -5.74 -12.55 -7.86
C PHE A 24 -7.05 -11.81 -7.62
N LEU A 25 -7.27 -11.33 -6.41
CA LEU A 25 -8.44 -10.53 -6.06
C LEU A 25 -8.34 -9.13 -6.68
N PRO A 26 -9.48 -8.51 -7.03
CA PRO A 26 -9.51 -7.13 -7.48
C PRO A 26 -8.96 -6.17 -6.41
N ASP A 27 -8.27 -5.10 -6.86
CA ASP A 27 -7.72 -4.06 -5.98
C ASP A 27 -8.81 -3.22 -5.28
N TYR A 28 -10.04 -3.23 -5.81
CA TYR A 28 -11.20 -2.53 -5.27
C TYR A 28 -12.42 -3.44 -5.30
N LEU A 29 -13.18 -3.41 -4.22
CA LEU A 29 -14.40 -4.21 -4.07
C LEU A 29 -15.52 -3.32 -3.53
N ASP A 30 -16.73 -3.48 -4.08
CA ASP A 30 -17.93 -2.97 -3.44
C ASP A 30 -18.18 -3.72 -2.11
N GLU A 31 -18.93 -3.09 -1.22
CA GLU A 31 -19.15 -3.61 0.13
C GLU A 31 -19.78 -5.03 0.13
N LEU A 32 -20.75 -5.26 -0.74
CA LEU A 32 -21.42 -6.55 -0.83
C LEU A 32 -20.50 -7.67 -1.33
N THR A 33 -19.69 -7.37 -2.35
CA THR A 33 -18.69 -8.29 -2.89
C THR A 33 -17.59 -8.57 -1.87
N PHE A 34 -17.12 -7.53 -1.17
CA PHE A 34 -16.13 -7.65 -0.12
C PHE A 34 -16.60 -8.59 1.00
N ASP A 35 -17.83 -8.43 1.49
CA ASP A 35 -18.38 -9.28 2.55
C ASP A 35 -18.54 -10.74 2.12
N ARG A 36 -18.97 -10.99 0.89
CA ARG A 36 -19.08 -12.35 0.35
C ARG A 36 -17.75 -13.04 0.15
N LEU A 37 -16.72 -12.29 -0.29
CA LEU A 37 -15.39 -12.86 -0.53
C LEU A 37 -14.66 -13.25 0.76
N LYS A 38 -14.93 -12.59 1.88
CA LYS A 38 -14.34 -12.95 3.18
C LYS A 38 -14.57 -14.39 3.60
N ASP A 39 -15.68 -14.99 3.14
CA ASP A 39 -16.06 -16.35 3.50
C ASP A 39 -15.42 -17.44 2.63
N LEU A 40 -14.79 -17.08 1.53
CA LEU A 40 -14.07 -18.02 0.68
C LEU A 40 -12.87 -18.62 1.42
N ALA A 41 -12.64 -19.92 1.25
CA ALA A 41 -11.54 -20.64 1.89
C ALA A 41 -10.16 -20.04 1.54
N GLU A 42 -9.99 -19.63 0.29
CA GLU A 42 -8.76 -18.99 -0.21
C GLU A 42 -8.50 -17.64 0.47
N VAL A 43 -9.57 -16.85 0.71
CA VAL A 43 -9.46 -15.56 1.40
C VAL A 43 -9.17 -15.77 2.89
N LYS A 44 -9.82 -16.74 3.53
CA LYS A 44 -9.49 -17.11 4.92
C LYS A 44 -8.03 -17.53 5.07
N THR A 45 -7.53 -18.35 4.15
CA THR A 45 -6.13 -18.74 4.11
C THR A 45 -5.19 -17.53 3.92
N LEU A 46 -5.55 -16.59 3.04
CA LEU A 46 -4.79 -15.34 2.86
C LEU A 46 -4.74 -14.54 4.17
N ILE A 47 -5.87 -14.34 4.83
CA ILE A 47 -5.95 -13.61 6.11
C ILE A 47 -5.07 -14.29 7.18
N GLU A 48 -5.05 -15.62 7.24
CA GLU A 48 -4.17 -16.35 8.14
C GLU A 48 -2.68 -16.09 7.87
N TYR A 49 -2.27 -15.98 6.60
CA TYR A 49 -0.90 -15.60 6.24
C TYR A 49 -0.60 -14.15 6.59
N LEU A 50 -1.53 -13.22 6.33
CA LEU A 50 -1.38 -11.81 6.69
C LEU A 50 -1.15 -11.62 8.19
N ASN A 51 -1.83 -12.39 9.03
CA ASN A 51 -1.65 -12.36 10.49
C ASN A 51 -0.30 -12.91 10.98
N LYS A 52 0.46 -13.57 10.10
CA LYS A 52 1.76 -14.19 10.44
C LYS A 52 2.95 -13.46 9.79
N ILE A 53 2.72 -12.31 9.14
CA ILE A 53 3.78 -11.55 8.49
C ILE A 53 4.80 -11.06 9.52
N ASN A 54 6.08 -11.36 9.28
CA ASN A 54 7.20 -10.85 10.06
C ASN A 54 7.95 -9.74 9.34
N ILE A 55 8.00 -9.79 8.00
CA ILE A 55 8.67 -8.82 7.14
C ILE A 55 7.68 -8.37 6.08
N LEU A 56 7.47 -7.07 5.97
CA LEU A 56 6.66 -6.44 4.94
C LEU A 56 7.56 -5.70 3.95
N VAL A 57 7.42 -5.99 2.66
CA VAL A 57 8.00 -5.20 1.59
C VAL A 57 6.86 -4.61 0.76
N PHE A 58 6.79 -3.29 0.65
CA PHE A 58 5.69 -2.64 -0.05
C PHE A 58 6.11 -1.39 -0.82
N GLY A 59 5.28 -0.98 -1.77
CA GLY A 59 5.43 0.26 -2.52
C GLY A 59 4.52 1.35 -2.00
N ILE A 60 4.97 2.61 -2.05
CA ILE A 60 4.14 3.77 -1.70
C ILE A 60 3.53 4.34 -2.97
N GLY A 61 2.20 4.48 -2.99
CA GLY A 61 1.44 5.09 -4.07
C GLY A 61 1.25 6.60 -3.88
N ARG A 62 1.21 7.38 -4.98
CA ARG A 62 0.66 8.74 -4.95
C ARG A 62 -0.86 8.64 -5.00
N SER A 63 -1.56 9.47 -4.24
CA SER A 63 -3.04 9.42 -4.16
C SER A 63 -3.70 9.58 -5.52
N ASP A 64 -3.27 10.55 -6.34
CA ASP A 64 -3.81 10.82 -7.67
C ASP A 64 -3.62 9.65 -8.65
N ALA A 65 -2.42 9.05 -8.67
CA ALA A 65 -2.10 7.93 -9.53
C ALA A 65 -2.88 6.66 -9.13
N MET A 66 -3.03 6.43 -7.82
CA MET A 66 -3.77 5.27 -7.30
C MET A 66 -5.27 5.41 -7.44
N ALA A 67 -5.83 6.63 -7.25
CA ALA A 67 -7.22 6.92 -7.52
C ALA A 67 -7.60 6.61 -8.98
N LYS A 68 -6.74 7.04 -9.93
CA LYS A 68 -6.92 6.71 -11.35
C LYS A 68 -6.80 5.21 -11.63
N ARG A 69 -5.78 4.54 -11.08
CA ARG A 69 -5.54 3.10 -11.27
C ARG A 69 -6.70 2.25 -10.75
N ARG A 70 -7.31 2.66 -9.65
CA ARG A 70 -8.44 1.98 -9.01
C ARG A 70 -9.79 2.44 -9.53
N SER A 71 -9.82 3.34 -10.52
CA SER A 71 -11.04 3.87 -11.13
C SER A 71 -12.03 4.45 -10.12
N LEU A 72 -11.50 5.21 -9.14
CA LEU A 72 -12.35 5.90 -8.17
C LEU A 72 -13.33 6.84 -8.89
N THR A 73 -14.52 6.97 -8.32
CA THR A 73 -15.57 7.87 -8.81
C THR A 73 -15.18 9.33 -8.68
N LYS A 74 -15.89 10.22 -9.36
CA LYS A 74 -15.66 11.67 -9.26
C LYS A 74 -15.86 12.19 -7.83
N ASP A 75 -16.83 11.64 -7.11
CA ASP A 75 -17.13 12.03 -5.73
C ASP A 75 -16.00 11.61 -4.78
N GLU A 76 -15.49 10.38 -4.93
CA GLU A 76 -14.34 9.91 -4.16
C GLU A 76 -13.07 10.73 -4.45
N ILE A 77 -12.83 11.08 -5.72
CA ILE A 77 -11.70 11.95 -6.10
C ILE A 77 -11.89 13.37 -5.51
N SER A 78 -13.12 13.89 -5.45
CA SER A 78 -13.40 15.18 -4.79
C SER A 78 -13.01 15.15 -3.32
N ILE A 79 -13.39 14.09 -2.60
CA ILE A 79 -13.02 13.89 -1.20
C ILE A 79 -11.48 13.88 -1.03
N LEU A 80 -10.76 13.16 -1.89
CA LEU A 80 -9.29 13.13 -1.84
C LEU A 80 -8.67 14.51 -2.03
N ASN A 81 -9.20 15.30 -2.97
CA ASN A 81 -8.72 16.66 -3.24
C ASN A 81 -9.03 17.62 -2.09
N GLU A 82 -10.25 17.62 -1.58
CA GLU A 82 -10.69 18.47 -0.47
C GLU A 82 -9.88 18.22 0.81
N LYS A 83 -9.53 16.95 1.05
CA LYS A 83 -8.74 16.54 2.21
C LYS A 83 -7.23 16.49 1.95
N ASN A 84 -6.78 17.00 0.79
CA ASN A 84 -5.37 17.05 0.41
C ASN A 84 -4.63 15.70 0.52
N ALA A 85 -5.24 14.61 0.05
CA ALA A 85 -4.62 13.31 0.01
C ALA A 85 -3.37 13.31 -0.86
N VAL A 86 -2.23 12.84 -0.35
CA VAL A 86 -0.95 12.80 -1.06
C VAL A 86 -0.43 11.38 -1.29
N SER A 87 -0.80 10.43 -0.44
CA SER A 87 -0.33 9.04 -0.52
C SER A 87 -1.46 8.03 -0.50
N GLU A 88 -1.12 6.82 -0.92
CA GLU A 88 -1.95 5.63 -0.78
C GLU A 88 -1.08 4.43 -0.38
N ALA A 89 -1.55 3.67 0.61
CA ALA A 89 -1.06 2.34 0.96
C ALA A 89 -2.17 1.51 1.61
N PHE A 90 -2.20 0.20 1.29
CA PHE A 90 -3.13 -0.78 1.88
C PHE A 90 -4.62 -0.38 1.76
N GLY A 91 -5.00 0.26 0.64
CA GLY A 91 -6.38 0.73 0.43
C GLY A 91 -6.75 2.02 1.16
N ASN A 92 -5.84 2.61 1.92
CA ASN A 92 -6.06 3.87 2.62
C ASN A 92 -5.32 5.02 1.93
N TYR A 93 -5.97 6.17 1.88
CA TYR A 93 -5.43 7.42 1.37
C TYR A 93 -5.13 8.35 2.54
N PHE A 94 -3.98 9.03 2.49
CA PHE A 94 -3.49 9.81 3.61
C PHE A 94 -3.13 11.22 3.15
N ASP A 95 -3.31 12.20 4.07
CA ASP A 95 -2.76 13.54 3.94
C ASP A 95 -1.23 13.54 4.20
N ILE A 96 -0.61 14.70 4.13
CA ILE A 96 0.84 14.84 4.34
C ILE A 96 1.28 14.45 5.75
N ASP A 97 0.41 14.62 6.74
CA ASP A 97 0.69 14.34 8.15
C ASP A 97 0.48 12.84 8.49
N GLY A 98 -0.02 12.05 7.55
CA GLY A 98 -0.27 10.62 7.72
C GLY A 98 -1.66 10.29 8.29
N ASN A 99 -2.59 11.24 8.32
CA ASN A 99 -3.97 10.98 8.71
C ASN A 99 -4.72 10.30 7.57
N ILE A 100 -5.53 9.29 7.89
CA ILE A 100 -6.42 8.64 6.91
C ILE A 100 -7.52 9.63 6.51
N VAL A 101 -7.63 9.94 5.23
CA VAL A 101 -8.64 10.84 4.67
C VAL A 101 -9.73 10.10 3.90
N TYR A 102 -9.40 8.92 3.39
CA TYR A 102 -10.32 8.03 2.69
C TYR A 102 -9.83 6.58 2.76
N SER A 103 -10.75 5.62 2.84
CA SER A 103 -10.46 4.19 2.82
C SER A 103 -11.32 3.50 1.78
N SER A 104 -10.74 2.59 1.01
CA SER A 104 -11.44 1.71 0.08
C SER A 104 -11.47 0.28 0.60
N ASN A 105 -12.52 -0.48 0.26
CA ASN A 105 -12.63 -1.88 0.64
C ASN A 105 -11.64 -2.73 -0.17
N THR A 106 -10.65 -3.28 0.51
CA THR A 106 -9.63 -4.16 -0.07
C THR A 106 -9.45 -5.40 0.81
N ILE A 107 -9.18 -6.55 0.18
CA ILE A 107 -8.77 -7.75 0.90
C ILE A 107 -7.24 -7.77 0.92
N GLY A 108 -6.66 -7.41 2.04
CA GLY A 108 -5.21 -7.27 2.19
C GLY A 108 -4.83 -6.93 3.62
N LEU A 109 -3.64 -6.41 3.79
CA LEU A 109 -3.13 -5.95 5.07
C LEU A 109 -3.90 -4.70 5.51
N ASP A 110 -4.40 -4.70 6.74
CA ASP A 110 -4.99 -3.52 7.36
C ASP A 110 -3.97 -2.68 8.15
N MET A 111 -4.36 -1.50 8.59
CA MET A 111 -3.47 -0.57 9.29
C MET A 111 -3.07 -1.06 10.69
N GLU A 112 -3.92 -1.78 11.38
CA GLU A 112 -3.60 -2.35 12.69
C GLU A 112 -2.54 -3.45 12.57
N GLN A 113 -2.70 -4.33 11.56
CA GLN A 113 -1.69 -5.35 11.22
C GLN A 113 -0.38 -4.71 10.79
N TYR A 114 -0.42 -3.68 9.90
CA TYR A 114 0.76 -2.95 9.43
C TYR A 114 1.59 -2.40 10.59
N LEU A 115 0.95 -1.77 11.57
CA LEU A 115 1.65 -1.18 12.72
C LEU A 115 2.30 -2.23 13.65
N LYS A 116 1.83 -3.48 13.62
CA LYS A 116 2.37 -4.58 14.44
C LYS A 116 3.53 -5.35 13.78
N ILE A 117 3.75 -5.20 12.48
CA ILE A 117 4.83 -5.89 11.77
C ILE A 117 6.17 -5.33 12.24
N LYS A 118 7.11 -6.22 12.59
CA LYS A 118 8.41 -5.83 13.15
C LYS A 118 9.33 -5.20 12.11
N GLU A 119 9.46 -5.85 10.94
CA GLU A 119 10.38 -5.42 9.89
C GLU A 119 9.57 -4.91 8.69
N VAL A 120 9.73 -3.63 8.41
CA VAL A 120 9.00 -2.97 7.31
C VAL A 120 9.98 -2.28 6.37
N ILE A 121 9.88 -2.62 5.09
CA ILE A 121 10.71 -2.07 4.01
C ILE A 121 9.78 -1.42 2.99
N ALA A 122 9.84 -0.11 2.89
CA ALA A 122 9.14 0.65 1.87
C ALA A 122 10.06 0.93 0.68
N ILE A 123 9.59 0.68 -0.54
CA ILE A 123 10.35 0.93 -1.77
C ILE A 123 9.58 1.94 -2.61
N ALA A 124 10.10 3.16 -2.74
CA ALA A 124 9.47 4.21 -3.53
C ALA A 124 10.51 5.23 -4.00
N GLY A 125 10.36 5.73 -5.21
CA GLY A 125 11.27 6.69 -5.82
C GLY A 125 10.63 7.49 -6.95
N TYR A 126 11.45 8.02 -7.86
CA TYR A 126 11.07 8.89 -8.99
C TYR A 126 10.64 10.30 -8.59
N GLY A 127 11.34 10.94 -7.65
CA GLY A 127 11.24 12.37 -7.36
C GLY A 127 9.85 12.96 -7.11
N GLU A 128 8.83 12.54 -7.81
CA GLU A 128 7.44 12.99 -7.66
C GLU A 128 6.72 12.37 -6.45
N LYS A 129 7.25 11.28 -5.92
CA LYS A 129 6.66 10.55 -4.78
C LYS A 129 7.07 11.10 -3.41
N TYR A 130 7.94 12.13 -3.36
CA TYR A 130 8.49 12.61 -2.09
C TYR A 130 7.44 12.96 -1.03
N LYS A 131 6.34 13.64 -1.42
CA LYS A 131 5.23 13.93 -0.47
C LYS A 131 4.54 12.67 0.01
N ALA A 132 4.29 11.72 -0.89
CA ALA A 132 3.68 10.44 -0.53
C ALA A 132 4.57 9.65 0.45
N ILE A 133 5.88 9.68 0.24
CA ILE A 133 6.85 9.03 1.13
C ILE A 133 6.83 9.69 2.52
N VAL A 134 6.88 11.03 2.59
CA VAL A 134 6.82 11.76 3.86
C VAL A 134 5.56 11.43 4.63
N SER A 135 4.41 11.42 3.96
CA SER A 135 3.12 11.03 4.55
C SER A 135 3.19 9.64 5.23
N ILE A 136 3.71 8.63 4.54
CA ILE A 136 3.85 7.29 5.11
C ILE A 136 4.90 7.24 6.24
N CYS A 137 6.00 7.99 6.12
CA CYS A 137 7.00 8.12 7.19
C CYS A 137 6.42 8.78 8.45
N ASN A 138 5.43 9.67 8.31
CA ASN A 138 4.73 10.29 9.46
C ASN A 138 3.84 9.28 10.20
N ILE A 139 3.33 8.25 9.51
CA ILE A 139 2.57 7.16 10.15
C ILE A 139 3.50 6.25 10.95
N ARG A 140 4.67 5.92 10.37
CA ARG A 140 5.61 4.97 10.96
C ARG A 140 7.04 5.36 10.66
N LYS A 141 7.82 5.63 11.72
CA LYS A 141 9.20 6.13 11.64
C LYS A 141 10.27 5.03 11.67
N ASP A 142 9.94 3.84 12.13
CA ASP A 142 10.86 2.70 12.34
C ASP A 142 10.92 1.73 11.15
N MET A 143 10.64 2.22 9.93
CA MET A 143 10.74 1.42 8.71
C MET A 143 12.01 1.75 7.93
N THR A 144 12.48 0.78 7.14
CA THR A 144 13.55 0.99 6.15
C THR A 144 12.96 1.56 4.87
N LEU A 145 13.41 2.74 4.44
CA LEU A 145 13.04 3.32 3.15
C LEU A 145 14.16 3.07 2.12
N VAL A 146 13.78 2.42 1.01
CA VAL A 146 14.64 2.29 -0.18
C VAL A 146 14.14 3.29 -1.23
N THR A 147 14.98 4.27 -1.55
CA THR A 147 14.63 5.34 -2.48
C THR A 147 15.83 5.79 -3.31
N ASP A 148 15.60 6.58 -4.36
CA ASP A 148 16.67 7.18 -5.17
C ASP A 148 17.17 8.50 -4.55
N LYS A 149 18.38 8.92 -4.98
CA LYS A 149 19.09 10.10 -4.47
C LYS A 149 18.29 11.40 -4.65
N GLU A 150 17.56 11.56 -5.75
CA GLU A 150 16.81 12.80 -6.02
C GLU A 150 15.59 12.89 -5.11
N THR A 151 14.89 11.78 -4.96
CA THR A 151 13.75 11.66 -4.04
C THR A 151 14.19 11.92 -2.60
N ALA A 152 15.31 11.31 -2.17
CA ALA A 152 15.88 11.54 -0.83
C ALA A 152 16.19 13.02 -0.57
N LYS A 153 16.81 13.72 -1.53
CA LYS A 153 17.07 15.16 -1.42
C LYS A 153 15.80 15.99 -1.24
N LYS A 154 14.74 15.68 -2.02
CA LYS A 154 13.45 16.37 -1.89
C LYS A 154 12.79 16.14 -0.53
N ILE A 155 12.90 14.93 0.01
CA ILE A 155 12.40 14.61 1.35
C ILE A 155 13.13 15.45 2.41
N LEU A 156 14.47 15.48 2.37
CA LEU A 156 15.30 16.24 3.33
C LEU A 156 15.05 17.76 3.28
N ASN A 157 14.54 18.29 2.17
CA ASN A 157 14.24 19.73 2.05
C ASN A 157 12.89 20.14 2.66
N ILE A 158 12.05 19.18 3.06
CA ILE A 158 10.73 19.44 3.65
C ILE A 158 10.59 18.89 5.07
N LEU A 159 11.60 18.18 5.58
CA LEU A 159 11.75 17.79 6.99
C LEU A 159 12.51 18.88 7.75
#